data_588f82e4faa2144f03148305b02665bb
#
_entry.id   588f82e4faa2144f03148305b02665bb
#
_cell.length_a   1.000
_cell.length_b   1.000
_cell.length_c   1.000
_cell.angle_alpha   90.00
_cell.angle_beta   90.00
_cell.angle_gamma   90.00
#
_symmetry.space_group_name_H-M   'P 1'
#
loop_
_entity.id
_entity.type
_entity.pdbx_description
1 polymer ?
#
loop_
_entity_poly.entity_id
_entity_poly.type
_entity_poly.pdbx_seq_one_letter_code
_entity_poly.pdbx_strand_id
1 'polypeptide(L)'
;MLGSRVLMLLLPLLLPLPWLAETRAVPEGRRPAWVRGQQLSQQLCTLAWSTHPPMGHVDLPREEEDDKTTQEVPRIQCGDGCDPQGLEDNSQFCLQRIHQGLVFYEKLLGSDIFTGEPSPLPDGPVGQLHASLLGLRQLLQPEGHHWETEQTPSPSPSQPWQRLLLRFKILRSLQAFVAVAARVFAHGAATLSP
;
A
#
# COMPACT_ATOMS: atom_id res chain seq x y z
N MET A 1 32.53 -78.75 -22.40
CA MET A 1 31.80 -78.18 -23.56
C MET A 1 30.47 -77.73 -23.04
N LEU A 2 30.06 -76.53 -23.41
CA LEU A 2 28.79 -75.87 -23.11
C LEU A 2 28.60 -75.53 -21.62
N GLY A 3 28.52 -74.28 -21.22
CA GLY A 3 28.41 -73.04 -21.95
C GLY A 3 28.08 -72.00 -20.93
N SER A 4 29.04 -71.21 -20.62
CA SER A 4 28.97 -70.02 -19.77
C SER A 4 28.25 -68.90 -20.52
N ARG A 5 26.95 -68.88 -20.56
CA ARG A 5 26.22 -67.84 -21.29
C ARG A 5 24.93 -67.34 -20.66
N VAL A 6 24.63 -67.63 -19.44
CA VAL A 6 23.34 -67.22 -18.85
C VAL A 6 23.49 -66.31 -17.62
N LEU A 7 24.65 -65.75 -17.36
CA LEU A 7 24.85 -64.91 -16.16
C LEU A 7 25.03 -63.42 -16.45
N MET A 8 24.44 -62.94 -17.53
CA MET A 8 24.58 -61.53 -17.92
C MET A 8 23.24 -60.79 -18.11
N LEU A 9 22.15 -61.20 -17.52
CA LEU A 9 20.85 -60.58 -17.78
C LEU A 9 20.03 -60.26 -16.50
N LEU A 10 20.68 -60.12 -15.37
CA LEU A 10 19.99 -59.65 -14.18
C LEU A 10 20.77 -58.49 -13.52
N LEU A 11 21.07 -57.49 -14.29
CA LEU A 11 21.33 -56.16 -13.76
C LEU A 11 20.02 -55.41 -13.80
N PRO A 12 19.10 -55.51 -12.81
CA PRO A 12 17.97 -54.63 -12.74
C PRO A 12 18.50 -53.28 -12.39
N LEU A 13 18.45 -52.43 -13.34
CA LEU A 13 17.66 -51.19 -13.33
C LEU A 13 17.34 -50.71 -11.89
N LEU A 14 18.39 -50.40 -11.14
CA LEU A 14 18.28 -49.44 -10.03
C LEU A 14 18.27 -48.04 -10.62
N LEU A 15 17.21 -47.72 -11.38
CA LEU A 15 16.83 -46.39 -11.60
C LEU A 15 16.53 -45.77 -10.23
N PRO A 16 17.25 -44.72 -9.83
CA PRO A 16 16.81 -43.94 -8.67
C PRO A 16 15.44 -43.38 -9.05
N LEU A 17 14.41 -43.86 -8.40
CA LEU A 17 13.12 -43.21 -8.35
C LEU A 17 13.41 -41.72 -8.10
N PRO A 18 13.00 -40.83 -9.01
CA PRO A 18 13.02 -39.42 -8.67
C PRO A 18 12.20 -39.30 -7.40
N TRP A 19 12.85 -38.98 -6.31
CA TRP A 19 12.17 -38.42 -5.17
C TRP A 19 11.26 -37.33 -5.73
N LEU A 20 10.00 -37.63 -5.81
CA LEU A 20 8.97 -36.63 -5.88
C LEU A 20 9.21 -35.76 -4.63
N ALA A 21 10.08 -34.77 -4.80
CA ALA A 21 10.09 -33.65 -3.93
C ALA A 21 8.69 -33.10 -4.07
N GLU A 22 7.84 -33.52 -3.14
CA GLU A 22 6.58 -32.92 -2.86
C GLU A 22 6.90 -31.47 -2.55
N THR A 23 7.04 -30.67 -3.62
CA THR A 23 7.00 -29.23 -3.52
C THR A 23 5.64 -28.95 -2.93
N ARG A 24 5.60 -28.92 -1.60
CA ARG A 24 4.51 -28.41 -0.82
C ARG A 24 4.25 -27.03 -1.41
N ALA A 25 3.25 -26.93 -2.26
CA ALA A 25 2.80 -25.67 -2.82
C ALA A 25 2.47 -24.79 -1.64
N VAL A 26 3.43 -23.96 -1.25
CA VAL A 26 3.21 -22.89 -0.31
C VAL A 26 2.09 -22.07 -0.92
N PRO A 27 1.00 -21.77 -0.18
CA PRO A 27 -0.14 -21.05 -0.73
C PRO A 27 0.35 -19.76 -1.37
N GLU A 28 0.26 -19.70 -2.68
CA GLU A 28 0.81 -18.68 -3.58
C GLU A 28 0.16 -17.30 -3.38
N GLY A 29 -0.81 -17.21 -2.45
CA GLY A 29 -1.62 -16.01 -2.24
C GLY A 29 -0.99 -14.89 -1.42
N ARG A 30 0.07 -15.13 -0.61
CA ARG A 30 0.63 -14.09 0.27
C ARG A 30 1.89 -13.41 -0.25
N ARG A 31 2.76 -14.13 -0.93
CA ARG A 31 4.03 -13.59 -1.46
C ARG A 31 3.84 -12.49 -2.50
N PRO A 32 2.98 -12.66 -3.53
CA PRO A 32 2.79 -11.63 -4.52
C PRO A 32 2.19 -10.35 -3.92
N ALA A 33 1.42 -10.45 -2.83
CA ALA A 33 0.78 -9.30 -2.21
C ALA A 33 1.79 -8.32 -1.58
N TRP A 34 2.82 -8.79 -0.85
CA TRP A 34 3.84 -7.93 -0.24
C TRP A 34 4.72 -7.26 -1.29
N VAL A 35 5.22 -8.01 -2.27
CA VAL A 35 6.05 -7.47 -3.35
C VAL A 35 5.24 -6.50 -4.23
N ARG A 36 4.01 -6.86 -4.55
CA ARG A 36 3.11 -5.98 -5.30
C ARG A 36 2.76 -4.73 -4.51
N GLY A 37 2.50 -4.86 -3.20
CA GLY A 37 2.27 -3.74 -2.29
C GLY A 37 3.47 -2.80 -2.22
N GLN A 38 4.68 -3.35 -2.17
CA GLN A 38 5.91 -2.56 -2.23
C GLN A 38 6.01 -1.75 -3.52
N GLN A 39 5.80 -2.37 -4.67
CA GLN A 39 5.84 -1.68 -5.97
C GLN A 39 4.82 -0.54 -6.06
N LEU A 40 3.56 -0.83 -5.70
CA LEU A 40 2.48 0.15 -5.74
C LEU A 40 2.68 1.28 -4.73
N SER A 41 3.14 0.98 -3.52
CA SER A 41 3.39 1.99 -2.50
C SER A 41 4.59 2.89 -2.85
N GLN A 42 5.63 2.37 -3.47
CA GLN A 42 6.75 3.16 -3.98
C GLN A 42 6.31 4.09 -5.11
N GLN A 43 5.50 3.58 -6.05
CA GLN A 43 4.92 4.40 -7.11
C GLN A 43 4.03 5.51 -6.52
N LEU A 44 3.22 5.17 -5.54
CA LEU A 44 2.36 6.12 -4.83
C LEU A 44 3.16 7.20 -4.11
N CYS A 45 4.28 6.85 -3.45
CA CYS A 45 5.21 7.80 -2.88
C CYS A 45 5.75 8.79 -3.93
N THR A 46 6.22 8.28 -5.06
CA THR A 46 6.74 9.13 -6.14
C THR A 46 5.68 10.11 -6.65
N LEU A 47 4.45 9.62 -6.87
CA LEU A 47 3.34 10.47 -7.29
C LEU A 47 2.96 11.50 -6.22
N ALA A 48 2.90 11.12 -4.95
CA ALA A 48 2.58 12.03 -3.86
C ALA A 48 3.60 13.17 -3.74
N TRP A 49 4.89 12.88 -3.96
CA TRP A 49 5.94 13.90 -3.98
C TRP A 49 5.86 14.79 -5.22
N SER A 50 5.55 14.25 -6.40
CA SER A 50 5.40 15.03 -7.63
C SER A 50 4.17 15.94 -7.64
N THR A 51 3.13 15.54 -6.92
CA THR A 51 1.88 16.31 -6.82
C THR A 51 2.01 17.52 -5.90
N HIS A 52 3.04 17.52 -5.04
CA HIS A 52 3.33 18.63 -4.17
C HIS A 52 3.90 19.78 -5.01
N PRO A 53 3.19 20.91 -5.14
CA PRO A 53 3.74 22.04 -5.85
C PRO A 53 5.05 22.47 -5.19
N PRO A 54 6.10 22.83 -5.97
CA PRO A 54 7.28 23.45 -5.40
C PRO A 54 6.84 24.80 -4.80
N MET A 55 6.52 24.77 -3.52
CA MET A 55 6.24 25.98 -2.77
C MET A 55 7.57 26.70 -2.61
N GLY A 56 7.87 27.62 -3.53
CA GLY A 56 8.76 28.72 -3.19
C GLY A 56 8.22 29.31 -1.89
N HIS A 57 9.11 29.71 -0.98
CA HIS A 57 8.80 30.25 0.35
C HIS A 57 7.53 31.10 0.37
N VAL A 58 6.39 30.45 0.41
CA VAL A 58 5.18 31.09 0.88
C VAL A 58 5.34 31.03 2.39
N ASP A 59 5.66 32.17 2.97
CA ASP A 59 5.46 32.37 4.40
C ASP A 59 3.97 32.13 4.67
N LEU A 60 3.64 30.87 4.86
CA LEU A 60 2.34 30.50 5.39
C LEU A 60 2.28 31.18 6.75
N PRO A 61 1.26 32.03 6.99
CA PRO A 61 1.05 32.57 8.31
C PRO A 61 1.11 31.38 9.27
N ARG A 62 1.94 31.51 10.29
CA ARG A 62 2.05 30.53 11.37
C ARG A 62 0.81 30.73 12.26
N GLU A 63 -0.34 30.47 11.62
CA GLU A 63 -1.59 30.41 12.36
C GLU A 63 -1.60 29.07 13.08
N GLU A 64 -1.28 29.14 14.37
CA GLU A 64 -1.55 28.13 15.38
C GLU A 64 -3.08 28.00 15.58
N GLU A 65 -3.87 28.14 14.55
CA GLU A 65 -5.26 27.76 14.62
C GLU A 65 -5.33 26.24 14.50
N ASP A 66 -5.75 25.63 15.61
CA ASP A 66 -6.25 24.27 15.74
C ASP A 66 -7.23 23.98 14.60
N ASP A 67 -6.69 23.69 13.43
CA ASP A 67 -7.48 23.26 12.29
C ASP A 67 -7.89 21.82 12.54
N LYS A 68 -9.06 21.66 13.17
CA LYS A 68 -9.67 20.36 13.47
C LYS A 68 -9.67 19.42 12.27
N THR A 69 -9.72 19.99 11.07
CA THR A 69 -9.71 19.24 9.81
C THR A 69 -8.41 18.47 9.58
N THR A 70 -7.27 18.96 10.07
CA THR A 70 -5.98 18.27 9.94
C THR A 70 -5.70 17.30 11.08
N GLN A 71 -6.41 17.41 12.19
CA GLN A 71 -6.27 16.46 13.32
C GLN A 71 -6.96 15.12 13.04
N GLU A 72 -7.98 15.11 12.18
CA GLU A 72 -8.74 13.91 11.82
C GLU A 72 -8.12 13.09 10.69
N VAL A 73 -7.04 13.57 10.08
CA VAL A 73 -6.39 12.89 8.96
C VAL A 73 -5.68 11.61 9.43
N PRO A 74 -5.89 10.46 8.79
CA PRO A 74 -5.29 9.20 9.19
C PRO A 74 -3.77 9.26 9.22
N ARG A 75 -3.19 8.74 10.30
CA ARG A 75 -1.74 8.57 10.48
C ARG A 75 -1.48 7.16 10.97
N ILE A 76 -0.36 6.60 10.58
CA ILE A 76 0.11 5.31 11.11
C ILE A 76 0.90 5.63 12.38
N GLN A 77 0.46 5.09 13.50
CA GLN A 77 1.04 5.30 14.83
C GLN A 77 1.79 4.07 15.32
N CYS A 78 2.60 4.22 16.36
CA CYS A 78 3.36 3.11 16.94
C CYS A 78 2.47 1.97 17.47
N GLY A 79 1.24 2.27 17.90
CA GLY A 79 0.27 1.26 18.37
C GLY A 79 -0.48 0.49 17.28
N ASP A 80 -0.25 0.81 16.00
CA ASP A 80 -0.98 0.20 14.88
C ASP A 80 -0.36 -1.15 14.42
N GLY A 81 0.64 -1.67 15.12
CA GLY A 81 1.31 -2.93 14.78
C GLY A 81 2.11 -2.89 13.47
N CYS A 82 2.53 -1.70 13.05
CA CYS A 82 3.30 -1.48 11.82
C CYS A 82 4.82 -1.47 12.04
N ASP A 83 5.27 -1.69 13.27
CA ASP A 83 6.66 -1.93 13.60
C ASP A 83 7.08 -3.38 13.22
N PRO A 84 8.37 -3.67 13.08
CA PRO A 84 8.84 -5.00 12.68
C PRO A 84 8.27 -6.15 13.50
N GLN A 85 8.20 -6.00 14.82
CA GLN A 85 7.67 -7.03 15.72
C GLN A 85 6.16 -7.22 15.51
N GLY A 86 5.39 -6.12 15.42
CA GLY A 86 3.95 -6.18 15.18
C GLY A 86 3.60 -6.83 13.84
N LEU A 87 4.43 -6.61 12.82
CA LEU A 87 4.25 -7.24 11.51
C LEU A 87 4.52 -8.75 11.54
N GLU A 88 5.50 -9.21 12.33
CA GLU A 88 5.77 -10.63 12.52
C GLU A 88 4.67 -11.31 13.32
N ASP A 89 4.19 -10.67 14.39
CA ASP A 89 3.15 -11.22 15.25
C ASP A 89 1.78 -11.26 14.56
N ASN A 90 1.36 -10.17 13.99
CA ASN A 90 0.10 -10.08 13.24
C ASN A 90 0.05 -8.87 12.29
N SER A 91 0.47 -9.07 11.06
CA SER A 91 0.47 -8.04 10.03
C SER A 91 -0.92 -7.48 9.67
N GLN A 92 -2.00 -8.20 10.01
CA GLN A 92 -3.36 -7.80 9.63
C GLN A 92 -3.79 -6.47 10.25
N PHE A 93 -3.39 -6.19 11.50
CA PHE A 93 -3.71 -4.91 12.14
C PHE A 93 -3.11 -3.74 11.38
N CYS A 94 -1.82 -3.83 11.05
CA CYS A 94 -1.14 -2.80 10.27
C CYS A 94 -1.76 -2.65 8.88
N LEU A 95 -2.00 -3.75 8.16
CA LEU A 95 -2.59 -3.70 6.83
C LEU A 95 -4.00 -3.11 6.84
N GLN A 96 -4.80 -3.42 7.86
CA GLN A 96 -6.11 -2.82 8.05
C GLN A 96 -6.01 -1.31 8.28
N ARG A 97 -5.06 -0.87 9.10
CA ARG A 97 -4.83 0.56 9.34
C ARG A 97 -4.41 1.29 8.07
N ILE A 98 -3.51 0.71 7.29
CA ILE A 98 -3.12 1.25 5.99
C ILE A 98 -4.32 1.32 5.06
N HIS A 99 -5.11 0.25 4.96
CA HIS A 99 -6.32 0.22 4.13
C HIS A 99 -7.31 1.34 4.50
N GLN A 100 -7.60 1.51 5.79
CA GLN A 100 -8.49 2.58 6.28
C GLN A 100 -7.98 3.96 5.87
N GLY A 101 -6.69 4.21 6.01
CA GLY A 101 -6.08 5.46 5.59
C GLY A 101 -6.18 5.68 4.08
N LEU A 102 -5.93 4.66 3.27
CA LEU A 102 -6.06 4.74 1.82
C LEU A 102 -7.50 5.07 1.38
N VAL A 103 -8.51 4.44 2.00
CA VAL A 103 -9.93 4.73 1.75
C VAL A 103 -10.26 6.19 2.08
N PHE A 104 -9.76 6.69 3.21
CA PHE A 104 -10.00 8.06 3.62
C PHE A 104 -9.40 9.07 2.63
N TYR A 105 -8.12 8.89 2.26
CA TYR A 105 -7.46 9.78 1.29
C TYR A 105 -8.07 9.69 -0.10
N GLU A 106 -8.50 8.50 -0.53
CA GLU A 106 -9.23 8.33 -1.80
C GLU A 106 -10.52 9.16 -1.83
N LYS A 107 -11.31 9.10 -0.76
CA LYS A 107 -12.53 9.90 -0.63
C LYS A 107 -12.22 11.41 -0.62
N LEU A 108 -11.15 11.83 0.07
CA LEU A 108 -10.72 13.22 0.08
C LEU A 108 -10.33 13.71 -1.30
N LEU A 109 -9.52 12.96 -2.05
CA LEU A 109 -9.09 13.35 -3.39
C LEU A 109 -10.25 13.39 -4.39
N GLY A 110 -11.29 12.60 -4.19
CA GLY A 110 -12.53 12.60 -4.98
C GLY A 110 -13.56 13.64 -4.51
N SER A 111 -13.33 14.31 -3.38
CA SER A 111 -14.28 15.31 -2.84
C SER A 111 -14.17 16.65 -3.54
N ASP A 112 -15.12 17.54 -3.27
CA ASP A 112 -15.14 18.92 -3.80
C ASP A 112 -13.95 19.76 -3.33
N ILE A 113 -13.24 19.34 -2.27
CA ILE A 113 -11.97 19.95 -1.87
C ILE A 113 -10.97 19.92 -3.03
N PHE A 114 -10.90 18.81 -3.76
CA PHE A 114 -9.97 18.65 -4.89
C PHE A 114 -10.62 18.85 -6.25
N THR A 115 -11.90 18.54 -6.41
CA THR A 115 -12.63 18.68 -7.68
C THR A 115 -13.26 20.06 -7.88
N GLY A 116 -13.43 20.84 -6.80
CA GLY A 116 -13.95 22.22 -6.87
C GLY A 116 -12.95 23.22 -7.45
N GLU A 117 -13.42 24.43 -7.74
CA GLU A 117 -12.57 25.50 -8.29
C GLU A 117 -11.46 25.97 -7.32
N PRO A 118 -10.22 26.19 -7.82
CA PRO A 118 -9.75 25.88 -9.17
C PRO A 118 -9.63 24.36 -9.38
N SER A 119 -10.29 23.84 -10.44
CA SER A 119 -10.31 22.41 -10.72
C SER A 119 -8.95 21.91 -11.23
N PRO A 120 -8.35 20.88 -10.65
CA PRO A 120 -7.18 20.25 -11.24
C PRO A 120 -7.58 19.51 -12.52
N LEU A 121 -6.64 19.39 -13.46
CA LEU A 121 -6.85 18.61 -14.67
C LEU A 121 -7.13 17.14 -14.33
N PRO A 122 -8.14 16.49 -14.95
CA PRO A 122 -8.47 15.09 -14.65
C PRO A 122 -7.30 14.13 -14.86
N ASP A 123 -6.49 14.38 -15.90
CA ASP A 123 -5.29 13.60 -16.23
C ASP A 123 -4.02 14.12 -15.53
N GLY A 124 -4.20 15.07 -14.60
CA GLY A 124 -3.10 15.68 -13.87
C GLY A 124 -2.55 14.75 -12.75
N PRO A 125 -1.50 15.22 -12.04
CA PRO A 125 -0.85 14.45 -10.98
C PRO A 125 -1.82 14.01 -9.86
N VAL A 126 -2.83 14.81 -9.54
CA VAL A 126 -3.85 14.46 -8.53
C VAL A 126 -4.72 13.27 -9.00
N GLY A 127 -5.12 13.25 -10.27
CA GLY A 127 -5.88 12.12 -10.83
C GLY A 127 -5.07 10.83 -10.85
N GLN A 128 -3.79 10.90 -11.21
CA GLN A 128 -2.89 9.76 -11.17
C GLN A 128 -2.67 9.26 -9.74
N LEU A 129 -2.54 10.17 -8.78
CA LEU A 129 -2.42 9.86 -7.36
C LEU A 129 -3.67 9.14 -6.84
N HIS A 130 -4.87 9.64 -7.20
CA HIS A 130 -6.14 9.02 -6.85
C HIS A 130 -6.27 7.59 -7.41
N ALA A 131 -5.92 7.40 -8.68
CA ALA A 131 -5.93 6.07 -9.31
C ALA A 131 -4.94 5.10 -8.64
N SER A 132 -3.76 5.57 -8.25
CA SER A 132 -2.75 4.76 -7.55
C SER A 132 -3.18 4.38 -6.14
N LEU A 133 -3.86 5.27 -5.41
CA LEU A 133 -4.47 4.96 -4.11
C LEU A 133 -5.51 3.85 -4.23
N LEU A 134 -6.36 3.94 -5.24
CA LEU A 134 -7.37 2.92 -5.52
C LEU A 134 -6.72 1.55 -5.80
N GLY A 135 -5.66 1.51 -6.59
CA GLY A 135 -4.92 0.29 -6.92
C GLY A 135 -4.33 -0.39 -5.68
N LEU A 136 -3.68 0.37 -4.80
CA LEU A 136 -3.12 -0.16 -3.56
C LEU A 136 -4.22 -0.59 -2.58
N ARG A 137 -5.32 0.18 -2.48
CA ARG A 137 -6.49 -0.18 -1.66
C ARG A 137 -7.08 -1.51 -2.09
N GLN A 138 -7.28 -1.73 -3.40
CA GLN A 138 -7.83 -2.97 -3.93
C GLN A 138 -6.94 -4.17 -3.63
N LEU A 139 -5.61 -4.00 -3.68
CA LEU A 139 -4.69 -5.07 -3.31
C LEU A 139 -4.83 -5.48 -1.85
N LEU A 140 -5.12 -4.54 -0.95
CA LEU A 140 -5.25 -4.78 0.49
C LEU A 140 -6.63 -5.26 0.90
N GLN A 141 -7.62 -5.16 0.02
CA GLN A 141 -8.98 -5.63 0.30
C GLN A 141 -9.04 -7.13 0.10
N PRO A 142 -9.09 -7.94 1.18
CA PRO A 142 -9.27 -9.38 1.05
C PRO A 142 -10.66 -9.66 0.47
N GLU A 143 -10.75 -10.61 -0.42
CA GLU A 143 -12.03 -11.04 -0.99
C GLU A 143 -13.02 -11.39 0.15
N GLY A 144 -14.17 -10.71 0.17
CA GLY A 144 -15.26 -10.95 1.10
C GLY A 144 -15.21 -10.17 2.43
N HIS A 145 -14.21 -9.36 2.70
CA HIS A 145 -14.18 -8.48 3.87
C HIS A 145 -14.47 -7.02 3.47
N HIS A 146 -15.66 -6.55 3.78
CA HIS A 146 -15.97 -5.13 3.80
C HIS A 146 -15.48 -4.53 5.13
N TRP A 147 -14.34 -3.89 5.12
CA TRP A 147 -13.95 -3.03 6.24
C TRP A 147 -14.69 -1.70 6.08
N GLU A 148 -15.81 -1.56 6.74
CA GLU A 148 -16.58 -0.32 6.73
C GLU A 148 -15.77 0.77 7.42
N THR A 149 -15.45 1.79 6.68
CA THR A 149 -14.81 3.00 7.18
C THR A 149 -15.84 4.11 7.16
N GLU A 150 -16.45 4.38 8.29
CA GLU A 150 -17.48 5.42 8.43
C GLU A 150 -16.95 6.87 8.42
N GLN A 151 -15.64 7.06 8.30
CA GLN A 151 -15.10 8.41 8.28
C GLN A 151 -15.46 9.13 6.98
N THR A 152 -16.45 10.00 7.09
CA THR A 152 -16.83 10.92 6.00
C THR A 152 -15.93 12.15 6.08
N PRO A 153 -15.33 12.59 4.96
CA PRO A 153 -14.58 13.84 4.96
C PRO A 153 -15.44 15.01 5.38
N SER A 154 -14.87 15.92 6.17
CA SER A 154 -15.55 17.17 6.59
C SER A 154 -15.96 18.01 5.40
N PRO A 155 -17.02 18.85 5.52
CA PRO A 155 -17.48 19.72 4.45
C PRO A 155 -16.35 20.65 3.97
N SER A 156 -16.34 20.92 2.68
CA SER A 156 -15.34 21.77 2.04
C SER A 156 -15.48 23.23 2.46
N PRO A 157 -14.35 23.94 2.67
CA PRO A 157 -14.38 25.36 2.91
C PRO A 157 -15.00 26.13 1.73
N SER A 158 -15.78 27.17 2.03
CA SER A 158 -16.47 27.99 1.03
C SER A 158 -15.53 28.89 0.23
N GLN A 159 -14.38 29.28 0.83
CA GLN A 159 -13.44 30.22 0.22
C GLN A 159 -12.38 29.48 -0.64
N PRO A 160 -12.11 29.96 -1.88
CA PRO A 160 -11.13 29.31 -2.77
C PRO A 160 -9.71 29.21 -2.18
N TRP A 161 -9.25 30.23 -1.47
CA TRP A 161 -7.92 30.23 -0.88
C TRP A 161 -7.79 29.22 0.29
N GLN A 162 -8.84 29.04 1.08
CA GLN A 162 -8.91 28.04 2.14
C GLN A 162 -8.84 26.64 1.54
N ARG A 163 -9.50 26.43 0.40
CA ARG A 163 -9.47 25.16 -0.32
C ARG A 163 -8.06 24.81 -0.79
N LEU A 164 -7.32 25.77 -1.36
CA LEU A 164 -5.93 25.56 -1.78
C LEU A 164 -5.02 25.21 -0.59
N LEU A 165 -5.17 25.93 0.52
CA LEU A 165 -4.41 25.64 1.74
C LEU A 165 -4.74 24.25 2.28
N LEU A 166 -6.01 23.85 2.29
CA LEU A 166 -6.45 22.56 2.75
C LEU A 166 -5.92 21.43 1.83
N ARG A 167 -5.97 21.61 0.51
CA ARG A 167 -5.33 20.69 -0.45
C ARG A 167 -3.85 20.47 -0.14
N PHE A 168 -3.14 21.55 0.12
CA PHE A 168 -1.72 21.48 0.48
C PHE A 168 -1.49 20.67 1.77
N LYS A 169 -2.25 20.96 2.82
CA LYS A 169 -2.15 20.24 4.11
C LYS A 169 -2.48 18.76 3.95
N ILE A 170 -3.53 18.43 3.20
CA ILE A 170 -3.93 17.03 2.91
C ILE A 170 -2.85 16.30 2.14
N LEU A 171 -2.31 16.88 1.07
CA LEU A 171 -1.25 16.26 0.28
C LEU A 171 0.02 16.03 1.09
N ARG A 172 0.39 16.97 1.96
CA ARG A 172 1.53 16.79 2.88
C ARG A 172 1.30 15.66 3.88
N SER A 173 0.09 15.54 4.43
CA SER A 173 -0.26 14.44 5.32
C SER A 173 -0.26 13.09 4.59
N LEU A 174 -0.77 13.07 3.36
CA LEU A 174 -0.74 11.91 2.49
C LEU A 174 0.70 11.47 2.19
N GLN A 175 1.61 12.39 1.89
CA GLN A 175 3.03 12.07 1.68
C GLN A 175 3.64 11.34 2.89
N ALA A 176 3.40 11.85 4.09
CA ALA A 176 3.87 11.22 5.31
C ALA A 176 3.26 9.82 5.51
N PHE A 177 1.97 9.69 5.25
CA PHE A 177 1.25 8.41 5.36
C PHE A 177 1.79 7.37 4.38
N VAL A 178 1.91 7.70 3.10
CA VAL A 178 2.38 6.75 2.08
C VAL A 178 3.86 6.40 2.25
N ALA A 179 4.68 7.30 2.80
CA ALA A 179 6.07 7.01 3.11
C ALA A 179 6.19 5.92 4.19
N VAL A 180 5.35 5.95 5.21
CA VAL A 180 5.31 4.90 6.23
C VAL A 180 4.76 3.60 5.63
N ALA A 181 3.68 3.65 4.87
CA ALA A 181 3.12 2.48 4.21
C ALA A 181 4.15 1.80 3.29
N ALA A 182 4.92 2.56 2.51
CA ALA A 182 5.96 2.01 1.65
C ALA A 182 7.08 1.29 2.44
N ARG A 183 7.45 1.81 3.61
CA ARG A 183 8.41 1.13 4.51
C ARG A 183 7.86 -0.18 5.04
N VAL A 184 6.59 -0.21 5.43
CA VAL A 184 5.89 -1.42 5.89
C VAL A 184 5.91 -2.48 4.80
N PHE A 185 5.53 -2.13 3.57
CA PHE A 185 5.55 -3.08 2.45
C PHE A 185 6.95 -3.54 2.08
N ALA A 186 7.94 -2.64 2.12
CA ALA A 186 9.34 -3.00 1.87
C ALA A 186 9.86 -3.99 2.91
N HIS A 187 9.55 -3.76 4.19
CA HIS A 187 9.91 -4.68 5.27
C HIS A 187 9.19 -6.03 5.10
N GLY A 188 7.89 -6.03 4.87
CA GLY A 188 7.11 -7.25 4.65
C GLY A 188 7.58 -8.04 3.43
N ALA A 189 7.94 -7.38 2.34
CA ALA A 189 8.50 -8.03 1.17
C ALA A 189 9.86 -8.68 1.45
N ALA A 190 10.67 -8.08 2.31
CA ALA A 190 12.00 -8.58 2.67
C ALA A 190 11.95 -9.72 3.70
N THR A 191 11.01 -9.68 4.66
CA THR A 191 11.01 -10.58 5.83
C THR A 191 9.85 -11.57 5.86
N LEU A 192 8.69 -11.19 5.35
CA LEU A 192 7.46 -12.01 5.37
C LEU A 192 7.18 -12.71 4.04
N SER A 193 8.02 -12.48 3.04
CA SER A 193 8.02 -13.19 1.76
C SER A 193 9.20 -14.15 1.75
N PRO A 194 9.06 -15.38 2.20
CA PRO A 194 10.11 -16.38 2.16
C PRO A 194 10.43 -16.84 0.74
#